data_8dca4e06a8dd92741797716e132efadc
#
_entry.id   8dca4e06a8dd92741797716e132efadc
#
_cell.length_a   1.000
_cell.length_b   1.000
_cell.length_c   1.000
_cell.angle_alpha   90.00
_cell.angle_beta   90.00
_cell.angle_gamma   90.00
#
_symmetry.space_group_name_H-M   'P 1'
#
loop_
_entity.id
_entity.type
_entity.pdbx_description
1 polymer ?
#
loop_
_entity_poly.entity_id
_entity_poly.type
_entity_poly.pdbx_seq_one_letter_code
_entity_poly.pdbx_strand_id
1 'polypeptide(L)'
;MRDIDQVINALRRRHPDLLIEQLRVPHASDDDGIWLIKQPSTSVEVQLESPTGNCPFLVESSLSPERLHAASIGEAINMVSTMLGSDDEAT
;
A
#
# COMPACT_ATOMS: atom_id res chain seq x y z
N MET A 1 9.95 -1.25 -15.04
CA MET A 1 9.34 -1.52 -13.72
C MET A 1 8.41 -0.39 -13.36
N ARG A 2 7.19 -0.73 -13.00
CA ARG A 2 6.23 0.29 -12.59
C ARG A 2 6.54 0.77 -11.19
N ASP A 3 5.98 1.94 -10.84
CA ASP A 3 6.23 2.50 -9.52
C ASP A 3 5.75 1.58 -8.41
N ILE A 4 4.65 0.87 -8.63
CA ILE A 4 4.12 -0.03 -7.61
C ILE A 4 5.12 -1.13 -7.27
N ASP A 5 5.87 -1.60 -8.26
CA ASP A 5 6.86 -2.63 -8.01
C ASP A 5 7.96 -2.12 -7.09
N GLN A 6 8.35 -0.87 -7.26
CA GLN A 6 9.36 -0.28 -6.40
C GLN A 6 8.83 -0.07 -4.99
N VAL A 7 7.57 0.35 -4.88
CA VAL A 7 6.96 0.53 -3.57
C VAL A 7 6.90 -0.81 -2.83
N ILE A 8 6.43 -1.85 -3.51
CA ILE A 8 6.29 -3.16 -2.90
C ILE A 8 7.65 -3.69 -2.46
N ASN A 9 8.66 -3.56 -3.31
CA ASN A 9 9.99 -4.05 -2.97
C ASN A 9 10.54 -3.33 -1.74
N ALA A 10 10.36 -2.03 -1.67
CA ALA A 10 10.85 -1.27 -0.53
C ALA A 10 10.11 -1.63 0.74
N LEU A 11 8.79 -1.82 0.63
CA LEU A 11 8.01 -2.20 1.79
C LEU A 11 8.40 -3.56 2.32
N ARG A 12 8.69 -4.50 1.43
CA ARG A 12 9.10 -5.84 1.86
C ARG A 12 10.47 -5.84 2.53
N ARG A 13 11.33 -4.92 2.14
CA ARG A 13 12.61 -4.78 2.82
C ARG A 13 12.44 -4.25 4.23
N ARG A 14 11.52 -3.32 4.43
CA ARG A 14 11.27 -2.76 5.75
C ARG A 14 10.46 -3.70 6.63
N HIS A 15 9.57 -4.46 6.01
CA HIS A 15 8.64 -5.32 6.72
C HIS A 15 8.64 -6.68 6.05
N PRO A 16 9.60 -7.55 6.39
CA PRO A 16 9.75 -8.83 5.68
C PRO A 16 8.55 -9.76 5.74
N ASP A 17 7.70 -9.61 6.76
CA ASP A 17 6.54 -10.47 6.90
C ASP A 17 5.30 -9.92 6.23
N LEU A 18 5.45 -8.86 5.49
CA LEU A 18 4.30 -8.17 4.90
C LEU A 18 3.57 -9.05 3.91
N LEU A 19 2.25 -9.03 3.99
CA LEU A 19 1.39 -9.72 3.05
C LEU A 19 0.84 -8.70 2.07
N ILE A 20 1.11 -8.90 0.80
CA ILE A 20 0.66 -7.98 -0.25
C ILE A 20 -0.09 -8.78 -1.28
N GLU A 21 -1.32 -8.36 -1.55
CA GLU A 21 -2.18 -9.05 -2.49
C GLU A 21 -2.77 -8.05 -3.45
N GLN A 22 -2.68 -8.33 -4.74
CA GLN A 22 -3.32 -7.50 -5.73
C GLN A 22 -4.76 -7.95 -5.89
N LEU A 23 -5.67 -7.01 -5.73
CA LEU A 23 -7.09 -7.31 -5.89
C LEU A 23 -7.40 -7.43 -7.37
N ARG A 24 -8.01 -8.54 -7.76
CA ARG A 24 -8.39 -8.78 -9.14
C ARG A 24 -9.88 -8.71 -9.27
N VAL A 25 -10.32 -8.00 -10.29
CA VAL A 25 -11.74 -7.88 -10.57
C VAL A 25 -12.06 -8.64 -11.84
N PRO A 26 -13.29 -9.15 -11.94
CA PRO A 26 -13.64 -10.00 -13.11
C PRO A 26 -13.82 -9.24 -14.41
N HIS A 27 -14.01 -7.92 -14.34
CA HIS A 27 -14.25 -7.15 -15.55
C HIS A 27 -12.96 -6.51 -16.02
N ALA A 28 -12.61 -6.78 -17.27
CA ALA A 28 -11.35 -6.29 -17.79
C ALA A 28 -11.28 -4.78 -17.89
N SER A 29 -12.43 -4.13 -18.00
CA SER A 29 -12.45 -2.68 -18.07
C SER A 29 -12.14 -2.04 -16.74
N ASP A 30 -12.35 -2.76 -15.65
CA ASP A 30 -11.98 -2.27 -14.35
C ASP A 30 -10.55 -2.68 -14.12
N ASP A 31 -9.74 -1.76 -13.74
CA ASP A 31 -8.35 -2.07 -13.61
C ASP A 31 -8.08 -2.94 -12.39
N ASP A 32 -6.90 -3.56 -12.41
CA ASP A 32 -6.42 -4.35 -11.30
C ASP A 32 -5.51 -3.54 -10.43
N GLY A 33 -5.72 -2.25 -10.38
CA GLY A 33 -4.80 -1.33 -9.74
C GLY A 33 -5.00 -1.15 -8.25
N ILE A 34 -5.45 -2.17 -7.56
CA ILE A 34 -5.64 -2.10 -6.12
C ILE A 34 -4.81 -3.17 -5.45
N TRP A 35 -3.97 -2.76 -4.50
CA TRP A 35 -3.13 -3.68 -3.75
C TRP A 35 -3.47 -3.56 -2.27
N LEU A 36 -3.71 -4.70 -1.65
CA LEU A 36 -4.02 -4.78 -0.22
C LEU A 36 -2.78 -5.21 0.52
N ILE A 37 -2.44 -4.45 1.55
CA ILE A 37 -1.20 -4.65 2.28
C ILE A 37 -1.53 -4.86 3.75
N LYS A 38 -1.07 -5.98 4.29
CA LYS A 38 -1.33 -6.34 5.67
C LYS A 38 -0.05 -6.72 6.37
N GLN A 39 0.01 -6.44 7.65
CA GLN A 39 1.10 -6.90 8.49
C GLN A 39 0.55 -7.92 9.46
N PRO A 40 1.12 -9.14 9.51
CA PRO A 40 0.53 -10.20 10.35
C PRO A 40 0.44 -9.84 11.82
N SER A 41 1.31 -8.98 12.30
CA SER A 41 1.33 -8.64 13.71
C SER A 41 0.25 -7.65 14.10
N THR A 42 -0.47 -7.10 13.13
CA THR A 42 -1.51 -6.13 13.43
C THR A 42 -2.76 -6.47 12.63
N SER A 43 -3.86 -5.81 12.96
CA SER A 43 -5.09 -5.98 12.19
C SER A 43 -5.27 -4.88 11.15
N VAL A 44 -4.27 -4.04 10.97
CA VAL A 44 -4.36 -2.93 10.03
C VAL A 44 -4.19 -3.42 8.61
N GLU A 45 -5.02 -2.91 7.73
CA GLU A 45 -4.91 -3.18 6.31
C GLU A 45 -4.80 -1.86 5.58
N VAL A 46 -3.84 -1.75 4.68
CA VAL A 46 -3.65 -0.55 3.89
C VAL A 46 -3.92 -0.88 2.43
N GLN A 47 -4.64 0.00 1.76
CA GLN A 47 -4.97 -0.17 0.36
C GLN A 47 -4.23 0.88 -0.46
N LEU A 48 -3.50 0.42 -1.47
CA LEU A 48 -2.89 1.29 -2.47
C LEU A 48 -3.66 1.14 -3.76
N GLU A 49 -3.95 2.26 -4.40
CA GLU A 49 -4.71 2.23 -5.63
C GLU A 49 -4.07 3.10 -6.68
N SER A 50 -3.89 2.55 -7.87
CA SER A 50 -3.44 3.30 -9.03
C SER A 50 -3.80 2.50 -10.28
N PRO A 51 -4.56 3.07 -11.21
CA PRO A 51 -4.96 2.34 -12.42
C PRO A 51 -3.79 1.90 -13.27
N THR A 52 -2.70 2.63 -13.24
CA THR A 52 -1.55 2.31 -14.08
C THR A 52 -0.45 1.60 -13.34
N GLY A 53 -0.54 1.53 -12.02
CA GLY A 53 0.56 1.02 -11.21
C GLY A 53 1.67 2.04 -11.02
N ASN A 54 1.43 3.28 -11.40
CA ASN A 54 2.41 4.36 -11.27
C ASN A 54 1.83 5.49 -10.44
N CYS A 55 2.70 6.36 -9.95
CA CYS A 55 2.27 7.52 -9.19
C CYS A 55 1.35 8.41 -10.01
N PRO A 56 0.42 9.07 -9.35
CA PRO A 56 0.20 9.09 -7.90
C PRO A 56 -0.59 7.88 -7.43
N PHE A 57 -0.46 7.58 -6.13
CA PHE A 57 -1.23 6.50 -5.52
C PHE A 57 -2.26 7.07 -4.57
N LEU A 58 -3.39 6.40 -4.52
CA LEU A 58 -4.39 6.67 -3.50
C LEU A 58 -4.15 5.69 -2.36
N VAL A 59 -4.08 6.20 -1.14
CA VAL A 59 -3.72 5.40 0.03
C VAL A 59 -4.84 5.47 1.05
N GLU A 60 -5.31 4.30 1.47
CA GLU A 60 -6.36 4.20 2.47
C GLU A 60 -5.97 3.18 3.52
N SER A 61 -6.44 3.41 4.74
CA SER A 61 -6.18 2.52 5.85
C SER A 61 -7.51 2.05 6.45
N SER A 62 -7.52 0.83 6.96
CA SER A 62 -8.72 0.31 7.62
C SER A 62 -9.02 1.03 8.91
N LEU A 63 -8.08 1.82 9.43
CA LEU A 63 -8.27 2.55 10.66
C LEU A 63 -8.91 3.91 10.47
N SER A 64 -8.97 4.40 9.25
CA SER A 64 -9.45 5.75 9.00
C SER A 64 -10.16 5.81 7.66
N PRO A 65 -11.25 6.58 7.55
CA PRO A 65 -11.93 6.73 6.26
C PRO A 65 -11.23 7.69 5.32
N GLU A 66 -10.16 8.32 5.75
CA GLU A 66 -9.48 9.29 4.93
C GLU A 66 -8.77 8.65 3.76
N ARG A 67 -8.79 9.35 2.65
CA ARG A 67 -8.04 8.97 1.47
C ARG A 67 -6.91 9.94 1.28
N LEU A 68 -5.71 9.41 1.22
CA LEU A 68 -4.52 10.24 1.06
C LEU A 68 -3.92 10.00 -0.31
N HIS A 69 -3.25 11.00 -0.82
CA HIS A 69 -2.57 10.90 -2.11
C HIS A 69 -1.08 10.91 -1.91
N ALA A 70 -0.42 9.95 -2.53
CA ALA A 70 1.03 9.88 -2.53
C ALA A 70 1.49 10.24 -3.93
N ALA A 71 2.14 11.38 -4.06
CA ALA A 71 2.56 11.87 -5.37
C ALA A 71 3.83 11.20 -5.87
N SER A 72 4.56 10.52 -4.99
CA SER A 72 5.81 9.91 -5.37
C SER A 72 5.96 8.56 -4.71
N ILE A 73 6.91 7.78 -5.21
CA ILE A 73 7.21 6.47 -4.63
C ILE A 73 7.59 6.63 -3.17
N GLY A 74 8.43 7.59 -2.85
CA GLY A 74 8.85 7.80 -1.46
C GLY A 74 7.69 8.12 -0.55
N GLU A 75 6.78 8.96 -1.00
CA GLU A 75 5.61 9.28 -0.19
C GLU A 75 4.74 8.07 0.05
N ALA A 76 4.56 7.24 -0.99
CA ALA A 76 3.75 6.03 -0.84
C ALA A 76 4.37 5.09 0.18
N ILE A 77 5.68 4.89 0.11
CA ILE A 77 6.37 4.02 1.05
C ILE A 77 6.22 4.54 2.46
N ASN A 78 6.41 5.83 2.66
CA ASN A 78 6.33 6.40 3.99
C ASN A 78 4.91 6.36 4.55
N MET A 79 3.92 6.64 3.73
CA MET A 79 2.54 6.60 4.17
C MET A 79 2.13 5.20 4.59
N VAL A 80 2.44 4.21 3.75
CA VAL A 80 2.07 2.84 4.06
C VAL A 80 2.82 2.36 5.30
N SER A 81 4.11 2.64 5.39
CA SER A 81 4.89 2.24 6.55
C SER A 81 4.35 2.85 7.83
N THR A 82 3.97 4.11 7.77
CA THR A 82 3.40 4.76 8.95
C THR A 82 2.10 4.11 9.37
N MET A 83 1.26 3.79 8.41
CA MET A 83 -0.03 3.18 8.72
C MET A 83 0.13 1.76 9.28
N LEU A 84 1.11 1.03 8.78
CA LEU A 84 1.29 -0.36 9.18
C LEU A 84 2.08 -0.49 10.47
N GLY A 85 3.18 0.24 10.56
CA GLY A 85 4.14 -0.03 11.59
C GLY A 85 4.38 1.09 12.54
N SER A 86 3.51 2.06 12.52
CA SER A 86 3.74 3.21 13.37
C SER A 86 3.75 2.86 14.84
N ASP A 87 3.14 1.77 15.18
CA ASP A 87 3.07 1.40 16.58
C ASP A 87 4.41 1.00 17.14
N ASP A 88 5.30 0.50 16.32
CA ASP A 88 6.52 -0.01 16.88
C ASP A 88 7.40 1.11 17.36
N GLU A 89 7.30 2.29 16.78
CA GLU A 89 8.12 3.29 17.35
C GLU A 89 7.48 3.98 18.49
N ALA A 90 6.32 3.63 18.84
CA ALA A 90 5.74 4.10 20.09
C ALA A 90 6.55 3.63 21.27
N THR A 91 7.38 2.70 21.05
CA THR A 91 8.21 2.21 22.13
C THR A 91 9.32 3.17 22.49
#